data_cacedb1937d29881017dc37687875c4a
#
_entry.id   cacedb1937d29881017dc37687875c4a
#
_cell.length_a   1.000
_cell.length_b   1.000
_cell.length_c   1.000
_cell.angle_alpha   90.00
_cell.angle_beta   90.00
_cell.angle_gamma   90.00
#
_symmetry.space_group_name_H-M   'P 1'
#
loop_
_entity.id
_entity.type
_entity.pdbx_description
1 polymer ?
#
loop_
_entity_poly.entity_id
_entity_poly.type
_entity_poly.pdbx_seq_one_letter_code
_entity_poly.pdbx_strand_id
1 'polypeptide(L)'
;MKLLVSVVNKTEALDSIKGGAHILDVKNPKEGSLGANFPRVIKQVKAVVPKNLEVSATIGDLPNLPGTASLAALGAAVSGVDYVKVGLFGVKTSEEATILMSEVVRAVKEYDSGLKTIASGYADFRYVGCVNPLKLPEVAHKAGADGVLVDVKIKNGKNNLFSFLTDEKLKELVNKAHNYNLLAALAGSLDKQDIPRVYNLGADIIGVRGAVCTKKDRLAGKLEREKVTEFAEEISKL
;
A
#
# COMPACT_ATOMS: atom_id res chain seq x y z
N MET A 1 4.16 -12.91 -7.88
CA MET A 1 3.95 -11.84 -6.86
C MET A 1 4.79 -10.62 -7.22
N LYS A 2 4.25 -9.38 -7.13
CA LYS A 2 5.00 -8.14 -7.41
C LYS A 2 5.65 -7.59 -6.14
N LEU A 3 6.83 -6.96 -6.28
CA LEU A 3 7.50 -6.20 -5.22
C LEU A 3 7.10 -4.72 -5.29
N LEU A 4 6.45 -4.22 -4.24
CA LEU A 4 6.16 -2.81 -4.04
C LEU A 4 7.17 -2.22 -3.06
N VAL A 5 7.92 -1.20 -3.49
CA VAL A 5 8.91 -0.51 -2.66
C VAL A 5 8.44 0.92 -2.40
N SER A 6 8.28 1.26 -1.11
CA SER A 6 7.89 2.62 -0.74
C SER A 6 9.09 3.57 -0.77
N VAL A 7 8.93 4.68 -1.48
CA VAL A 7 9.95 5.71 -1.73
C VAL A 7 9.46 7.08 -1.27
N VAL A 8 10.36 7.95 -0.84
CA VAL A 8 10.04 9.30 -0.37
C VAL A 8 10.43 10.41 -1.34
N ASN A 9 11.23 10.09 -2.36
CA ASN A 9 11.73 11.05 -3.34
C ASN A 9 12.23 10.36 -4.62
N LYS A 10 12.63 11.17 -5.60
CA LYS A 10 13.17 10.73 -6.90
C LYS A 10 14.43 9.87 -6.78
N THR A 11 15.34 10.18 -5.84
CA THR A 11 16.59 9.42 -5.66
C THR A 11 16.30 7.99 -5.22
N GLU A 12 15.46 7.82 -4.20
CA GLU A 12 15.04 6.49 -3.75
C GLU A 12 14.27 5.73 -4.84
N ALA A 13 13.47 6.44 -5.67
CA ALA A 13 12.80 5.81 -6.80
C ALA A 13 13.80 5.24 -7.82
N LEU A 14 14.85 5.99 -8.18
CA LEU A 14 15.89 5.52 -9.09
C LEU A 14 16.64 4.30 -8.54
N ASP A 15 16.96 4.31 -7.24
CA ASP A 15 17.63 3.16 -6.60
C ASP A 15 16.71 1.93 -6.55
N SER A 16 15.41 2.13 -6.27
CA SER A 16 14.40 1.06 -6.29
C SER A 16 14.21 0.46 -7.68
N ILE A 17 14.17 1.29 -8.74
CA ILE A 17 14.08 0.85 -10.13
C ILE A 17 15.28 -0.03 -10.47
N LYS A 18 16.49 0.45 -10.18
CA LYS A 18 17.74 -0.31 -10.41
C LYS A 18 17.83 -1.60 -9.58
N GLY A 19 17.17 -1.63 -8.43
CA GLY A 19 17.06 -2.80 -7.56
C GLY A 19 16.03 -3.83 -7.98
N GLY A 20 15.19 -3.53 -9.00
CA GLY A 20 14.20 -4.49 -9.53
C GLY A 20 12.81 -4.39 -8.89
N ALA A 21 12.44 -3.26 -8.29
CA ALA A 21 11.07 -3.01 -7.83
C ALA A 21 10.09 -3.01 -9.00
N HIS A 22 8.90 -3.60 -8.81
CA HIS A 22 7.84 -3.62 -9.81
C HIS A 22 6.89 -2.44 -9.68
N ILE A 23 6.67 -1.97 -8.44
CA ILE A 23 5.78 -0.85 -8.12
C ILE A 23 6.52 0.12 -7.20
N LEU A 24 6.61 1.40 -7.59
CA LEU A 24 7.18 2.48 -6.80
C LEU A 24 6.06 3.15 -6.00
N ASP A 25 6.09 3.03 -4.68
CA ASP A 25 5.04 3.54 -3.82
C ASP A 25 5.42 4.86 -3.16
N VAL A 26 4.91 5.96 -3.68
CA VAL A 26 5.26 7.30 -3.19
C VAL A 26 4.51 7.59 -1.90
N LYS A 27 5.25 7.69 -0.79
CA LYS A 27 4.67 8.03 0.52
C LYS A 27 5.60 8.90 1.37
N ASN A 28 5.02 9.51 2.40
CA ASN A 28 5.75 10.25 3.44
C ASN A 28 5.61 9.52 4.78
N PRO A 29 6.59 8.72 5.20
CA PRO A 29 6.51 7.96 6.45
C PRO A 29 6.48 8.84 7.72
N LYS A 30 6.80 10.13 7.62
CA LYS A 30 6.70 11.10 8.74
C LYS A 30 5.25 11.44 9.06
N GLU A 31 4.34 11.33 8.09
CA GLU A 31 2.91 11.60 8.28
C GLU A 31 2.09 10.36 8.64
N GLY A 32 2.71 9.17 8.67
CA GLY A 32 2.01 7.96 9.08
C GLY A 32 2.50 6.69 8.40
N SER A 33 1.78 5.61 8.61
CA SER A 33 2.06 4.32 7.94
C SER A 33 1.81 4.41 6.44
N LEU A 34 0.70 5.06 6.06
CA LEU A 34 0.31 5.37 4.69
C LEU A 34 0.30 6.89 4.45
N GLY A 35 1.23 7.62 5.09
CA GLY A 35 1.30 9.08 5.01
C GLY A 35 1.43 9.60 3.58
N ALA A 36 0.68 10.64 3.25
CA ALA A 36 0.67 11.25 1.93
C ALA A 36 1.97 11.99 1.63
N ASN A 37 2.38 12.00 0.36
CA ASN A 37 3.47 12.84 -0.10
C ASN A 37 2.92 13.98 -0.97
N PHE A 38 3.72 15.02 -1.14
CA PHE A 38 3.31 16.20 -1.94
C PHE A 38 3.12 15.83 -3.41
N PRO A 39 2.10 16.41 -4.10
CA PRO A 39 1.88 16.17 -5.54
C PRO A 39 3.13 16.42 -6.41
N ARG A 40 3.94 17.43 -6.06
CA ARG A 40 5.21 17.71 -6.76
C ARG A 40 6.21 16.55 -6.66
N VAL A 41 6.25 15.84 -5.51
CA VAL A 41 7.14 14.69 -5.31
C VAL A 41 6.62 13.48 -6.10
N ILE A 42 5.30 13.26 -6.10
CA ILE A 42 4.66 12.19 -6.89
C ILE A 42 5.01 12.39 -8.37
N LYS A 43 4.83 13.60 -8.91
CA LYS A 43 5.18 13.94 -10.30
C LYS A 43 6.68 13.75 -10.60
N GLN A 44 7.57 14.13 -9.67
CA GLN A 44 9.01 13.93 -9.83
C GLN A 44 9.40 12.44 -9.87
N VAL A 45 8.75 11.60 -9.07
CA VAL A 45 8.94 10.15 -9.11
C VAL A 45 8.39 9.58 -10.41
N LYS A 46 7.13 9.89 -10.76
CA LYS A 46 6.51 9.40 -12.01
C LYS A 46 7.33 9.73 -13.25
N ALA A 47 7.93 10.92 -13.30
CA ALA A 47 8.74 11.37 -14.44
C ALA A 47 10.00 10.53 -14.69
N VAL A 48 10.47 9.74 -13.72
CA VAL A 48 11.66 8.88 -13.87
C VAL A 48 11.35 7.40 -13.92
N VAL A 49 10.08 7.02 -13.70
CA VAL A 49 9.65 5.62 -13.74
C VAL A 49 9.39 5.19 -15.17
N PRO A 50 10.05 4.13 -15.67
CA PRO A 50 9.80 3.59 -17.01
C PRO A 50 8.35 3.11 -17.17
N LYS A 51 7.83 3.11 -18.42
CA LYS A 51 6.44 2.76 -18.72
C LYS A 51 6.04 1.32 -18.34
N ASN A 52 6.99 0.42 -18.24
CA ASN A 52 6.77 -0.98 -17.83
C ASN A 52 6.71 -1.18 -16.31
N LEU A 53 6.94 -0.13 -15.53
CA LEU A 53 6.80 -0.13 -14.08
C LEU A 53 5.63 0.75 -13.64
N GLU A 54 5.05 0.41 -12.50
CA GLU A 54 3.86 1.07 -11.98
C GLU A 54 4.22 2.02 -10.81
N VAL A 55 3.45 3.09 -10.67
CA VAL A 55 3.57 4.05 -9.56
C VAL A 55 2.29 4.03 -8.74
N SER A 56 2.42 3.84 -7.44
CA SER A 56 1.34 4.07 -6.49
C SER A 56 1.62 5.29 -5.62
N ALA A 57 0.58 5.94 -5.13
CA ALA A 57 0.71 6.93 -4.08
C ALA A 57 -0.32 6.72 -2.98
N THR A 58 0.09 6.98 -1.74
CA THR A 58 -0.82 7.01 -0.61
C THR A 58 -1.37 8.42 -0.41
N ILE A 59 -2.63 8.53 0.01
CA ILE A 59 -3.28 9.81 0.30
C ILE A 59 -3.43 10.09 1.80
N GLY A 60 -2.89 9.23 2.63
CA GLY A 60 -2.82 9.42 4.09
C GLY A 60 -3.55 8.34 4.89
N ASP A 61 -3.29 8.36 6.20
CA ASP A 61 -4.06 7.67 7.24
C ASP A 61 -5.25 8.57 7.58
N LEU A 62 -6.32 8.50 6.77
CA LEU A 62 -7.36 9.53 6.74
C LEU A 62 -8.35 9.41 7.91
N PRO A 63 -8.84 10.55 8.44
CA PRO A 63 -10.06 10.58 9.24
C PRO A 63 -11.29 10.24 8.38
N ASN A 64 -12.44 9.98 9.01
CA ASN A 64 -13.69 9.76 8.29
C ASN A 64 -14.27 11.06 7.72
N LEU A 65 -13.62 11.56 6.66
CA LEU A 65 -13.98 12.78 5.92
C LEU A 65 -13.98 12.48 4.41
N PRO A 66 -15.07 11.89 3.87
CA PRO A 66 -15.13 11.43 2.47
C PRO A 66 -14.81 12.51 1.43
N GLY A 67 -15.30 13.75 1.64
CA GLY A 67 -15.01 14.86 0.74
C GLY A 67 -13.52 15.23 0.72
N THR A 68 -12.86 15.27 1.87
CA THR A 68 -11.41 15.50 1.97
C THR A 68 -10.63 14.36 1.33
N ALA A 69 -11.06 13.12 1.56
CA ALA A 69 -10.45 11.93 0.97
C ALA A 69 -10.53 11.95 -0.57
N SER A 70 -11.70 12.31 -1.13
CA SER A 70 -11.89 12.39 -2.59
C SER A 70 -11.01 13.49 -3.22
N LEU A 71 -10.88 14.67 -2.60
CA LEU A 71 -9.98 15.73 -3.05
C LEU A 71 -8.50 15.29 -3.03
N ALA A 72 -8.08 14.61 -1.96
CA ALA A 72 -6.72 14.06 -1.86
C ALA A 72 -6.46 12.98 -2.93
N ALA A 73 -7.45 12.12 -3.18
CA ALA A 73 -7.37 11.07 -4.19
C ALA A 73 -7.26 11.66 -5.60
N LEU A 74 -8.06 12.67 -5.93
CA LEU A 74 -7.94 13.40 -7.19
C LEU A 74 -6.55 14.05 -7.32
N GLY A 75 -6.01 14.64 -6.24
CA GLY A 75 -4.66 15.21 -6.21
C GLY A 75 -3.57 14.19 -6.53
N ALA A 76 -3.69 12.96 -6.04
CA ALA A 76 -2.80 11.85 -6.39
C ALA A 76 -3.00 11.41 -7.85
N ALA A 77 -4.25 11.23 -8.29
CA ALA A 77 -4.60 10.82 -9.66
C ALA A 77 -4.01 11.76 -10.71
N VAL A 78 -4.24 13.07 -10.59
CA VAL A 78 -3.70 14.08 -11.53
C VAL A 78 -2.17 14.22 -11.48
N SER A 79 -1.52 13.59 -10.50
CA SER A 79 -0.06 13.51 -10.43
C SER A 79 0.52 12.38 -11.28
N GLY A 80 -0.34 11.56 -11.94
CA GLY A 80 0.03 10.58 -12.94
C GLY A 80 0.36 9.20 -12.37
N VAL A 81 -0.18 8.83 -11.21
CA VAL A 81 -0.01 7.50 -10.62
C VAL A 81 -0.86 6.45 -11.35
N ASP A 82 -0.52 5.17 -11.15
CA ASP A 82 -1.30 4.04 -11.64
C ASP A 82 -2.24 3.50 -10.55
N TYR A 83 -1.88 3.75 -9.26
CA TYR A 83 -2.67 3.34 -8.09
C TYR A 83 -2.81 4.48 -7.09
N VAL A 84 -4.02 4.69 -6.57
CA VAL A 84 -4.31 5.55 -5.42
C VAL A 84 -4.64 4.67 -4.22
N LYS A 85 -3.87 4.78 -3.12
CA LYS A 85 -4.07 3.99 -1.90
C LYS A 85 -4.63 4.85 -0.77
N VAL A 86 -5.63 4.32 -0.08
CA VAL A 86 -6.35 5.00 1.00
C VAL A 86 -6.14 4.29 2.32
N GLY A 87 -5.57 4.96 3.31
CA GLY A 87 -5.47 4.44 4.67
C GLY A 87 -6.77 4.64 5.46
N LEU A 88 -7.52 3.57 5.67
CA LEU A 88 -8.82 3.56 6.36
C LEU A 88 -8.62 3.57 7.90
N PHE A 89 -7.97 4.63 8.40
CA PHE A 89 -7.59 4.77 9.81
C PHE A 89 -8.72 5.35 10.66
N GLY A 90 -9.41 6.38 10.17
CA GLY A 90 -10.43 7.11 10.92
C GLY A 90 -11.83 6.51 10.83
N VAL A 91 -12.02 5.44 10.08
CA VAL A 91 -13.30 4.71 9.95
C VAL A 91 -13.32 3.50 10.89
N LYS A 92 -14.45 3.22 11.51
CA LYS A 92 -14.61 2.16 12.51
C LYS A 92 -15.47 1.00 12.03
N THR A 93 -16.41 1.27 11.13
CA THR A 93 -17.34 0.27 10.59
C THR A 93 -17.10 0.03 9.10
N SER A 94 -17.64 -1.08 8.59
CA SER A 94 -17.60 -1.39 7.16
C SER A 94 -18.41 -0.40 6.33
N GLU A 95 -19.49 0.11 6.90
CA GLU A 95 -20.37 1.11 6.26
C GLU A 95 -19.64 2.43 6.06
N GLU A 96 -19.01 2.96 7.12
CA GLU A 96 -18.17 4.16 7.04
C GLU A 96 -17.04 3.99 6.02
N ALA A 97 -16.35 2.83 6.06
CA ALA A 97 -15.29 2.52 5.12
C ALA A 97 -15.79 2.47 3.67
N THR A 98 -16.96 1.87 3.44
CA THR A 98 -17.58 1.80 2.11
C THR A 98 -17.94 3.18 1.59
N ILE A 99 -18.56 4.04 2.42
CA ILE A 99 -18.92 5.42 2.03
C ILE A 99 -17.66 6.20 1.64
N LEU A 100 -16.63 6.19 2.49
CA LEU A 100 -15.39 6.90 2.22
C LEU A 100 -14.73 6.40 0.93
N MET A 101 -14.61 5.07 0.76
CA MET A 101 -14.01 4.47 -0.44
C MET A 101 -14.82 4.76 -1.70
N SER A 102 -16.15 4.76 -1.64
CA SER A 102 -17.01 5.07 -2.80
C SER A 102 -16.75 6.48 -3.33
N GLU A 103 -16.61 7.47 -2.45
CA GLU A 103 -16.29 8.84 -2.87
C GLU A 103 -14.88 8.98 -3.44
N VAL A 104 -13.92 8.24 -2.90
CA VAL A 104 -12.56 8.17 -3.46
C VAL A 104 -12.56 7.52 -4.85
N VAL A 105 -13.22 6.36 -4.98
CA VAL A 105 -13.33 5.64 -6.27
C VAL A 105 -13.99 6.53 -7.32
N ARG A 106 -15.11 7.19 -6.97
CA ARG A 106 -15.82 8.10 -7.86
C ARG A 106 -14.89 9.20 -8.36
N ALA A 107 -14.20 9.93 -7.47
CA ALA A 107 -13.31 11.02 -7.85
C ALA A 107 -12.14 10.58 -8.75
N VAL A 108 -11.59 9.39 -8.50
CA VAL A 108 -10.49 8.83 -9.31
C VAL A 108 -10.99 8.36 -10.66
N LYS A 109 -12.11 7.62 -10.71
CA LYS A 109 -12.64 7.03 -11.95
C LYS A 109 -13.29 8.07 -12.87
N GLU A 110 -13.86 9.14 -12.33
CA GLU A 110 -14.34 10.29 -13.12
C GLU A 110 -13.18 11.03 -13.81
N TYR A 111 -12.01 11.08 -13.18
CA TYR A 111 -10.81 11.65 -13.79
C TYR A 111 -10.19 10.71 -14.85
N ASP A 112 -9.97 9.45 -14.49
CA ASP A 112 -9.44 8.42 -15.38
C ASP A 112 -9.89 7.03 -14.91
N SER A 113 -10.74 6.38 -15.69
CA SER A 113 -11.29 5.05 -15.38
C SER A 113 -10.24 3.93 -15.36
N GLY A 114 -9.07 4.14 -15.96
CA GLY A 114 -7.94 3.19 -15.99
C GLY A 114 -7.14 3.16 -14.68
N LEU A 115 -7.24 4.19 -13.85
CA LEU A 115 -6.52 4.24 -12.57
C LEU A 115 -7.13 3.27 -11.56
N LYS A 116 -6.28 2.69 -10.73
CA LYS A 116 -6.70 1.72 -9.70
C LYS A 116 -6.74 2.36 -8.32
N THR A 117 -7.74 1.96 -7.52
CA THR A 117 -7.92 2.39 -6.14
C THR A 117 -7.77 1.21 -5.19
N ILE A 118 -7.04 1.41 -4.08
CA ILE A 118 -6.72 0.35 -3.12
C ILE A 118 -7.21 0.74 -1.72
N ALA A 119 -8.13 -0.03 -1.18
CA ALA A 119 -8.57 0.10 0.21
C ALA A 119 -7.52 -0.50 1.14
N SER A 120 -6.88 0.33 1.97
CA SER A 120 -5.83 -0.12 2.86
C SER A 120 -6.26 -0.08 4.32
N GLY A 121 -6.07 -1.18 5.05
CA GLY A 121 -6.36 -1.30 6.47
C GLY A 121 -5.18 -1.81 7.27
N TYR A 122 -5.39 -1.95 8.58
CA TYR A 122 -4.30 -2.21 9.52
C TYR A 122 -4.52 -3.50 10.31
N ALA A 123 -3.50 -4.36 10.34
CA ALA A 123 -3.53 -5.62 11.07
C ALA A 123 -3.70 -5.41 12.58
N ASP A 124 -3.14 -4.33 13.11
CA ASP A 124 -3.22 -3.88 14.50
C ASP A 124 -4.48 -3.05 14.81
N PHE A 125 -5.54 -3.19 14.01
CA PHE A 125 -6.80 -2.43 14.07
C PHE A 125 -7.42 -2.34 15.48
N ARG A 126 -7.30 -3.40 16.28
CA ARG A 126 -7.84 -3.44 17.67
C ARG A 126 -7.13 -2.44 18.59
N TYR A 127 -5.84 -2.19 18.36
CA TYR A 127 -5.03 -1.26 19.15
C TYR A 127 -5.22 0.18 18.72
N VAL A 128 -5.55 0.41 17.45
CA VAL A 128 -5.68 1.75 16.89
C VAL A 128 -7.12 2.18 16.65
N GLY A 129 -8.09 1.29 16.90
CA GLY A 129 -9.51 1.62 16.90
C GLY A 129 -10.10 1.92 15.52
N CYS A 130 -9.62 1.23 14.48
CA CYS A 130 -10.15 1.38 13.10
C CYS A 130 -10.88 0.11 12.62
N VAL A 131 -11.39 0.16 11.40
CA VAL A 131 -12.13 -0.95 10.77
C VAL A 131 -11.29 -2.24 10.73
N ASN A 132 -11.94 -3.36 10.97
CA ASN A 132 -11.30 -4.68 10.88
C ASN A 132 -10.87 -4.96 9.42
N PRO A 133 -9.56 -5.20 9.16
CA PRO A 133 -9.05 -5.40 7.79
C PRO A 133 -9.64 -6.64 7.09
N LEU A 134 -10.14 -7.63 7.82
CA LEU A 134 -10.82 -8.79 7.23
C LEU A 134 -12.14 -8.43 6.51
N LYS A 135 -12.63 -7.21 6.70
CA LYS A 135 -13.80 -6.65 5.99
C LYS A 135 -13.43 -5.90 4.71
N LEU A 136 -12.15 -5.64 4.48
CA LEU A 136 -11.70 -4.86 3.31
C LEU A 136 -12.14 -5.44 1.97
N PRO A 137 -12.13 -6.77 1.72
CA PRO A 137 -12.60 -7.29 0.44
C PRO A 137 -14.06 -6.93 0.15
N GLU A 138 -14.94 -6.99 1.15
CA GLU A 138 -16.34 -6.59 1.00
C GLU A 138 -16.48 -5.08 0.79
N VAL A 139 -15.73 -4.28 1.55
CA VAL A 139 -15.71 -2.82 1.44
C VAL A 139 -15.25 -2.40 0.04
N ALA A 140 -14.12 -2.94 -0.41
CA ALA A 140 -13.55 -2.63 -1.72
C ALA A 140 -14.50 -3.01 -2.86
N HIS A 141 -15.07 -4.22 -2.80
CA HIS A 141 -16.03 -4.68 -3.80
C HIS A 141 -17.27 -3.77 -3.87
N LYS A 142 -17.89 -3.45 -2.71
CA LYS A 142 -19.07 -2.58 -2.65
C LYS A 142 -18.78 -1.16 -3.13
N ALA A 143 -17.58 -0.65 -2.85
CA ALA A 143 -17.16 0.68 -3.27
C ALA A 143 -16.70 0.75 -4.72
N GLY A 144 -16.50 -0.39 -5.41
CA GLY A 144 -15.95 -0.45 -6.76
C GLY A 144 -14.44 -0.19 -6.83
N ALA A 145 -13.72 -0.44 -5.73
CA ALA A 145 -12.26 -0.36 -5.70
C ALA A 145 -11.61 -1.57 -6.40
N ASP A 146 -10.34 -1.46 -6.74
CA ASP A 146 -9.61 -2.45 -7.55
C ASP A 146 -8.77 -3.41 -6.69
N GLY A 147 -8.62 -3.14 -5.40
CA GLY A 147 -7.85 -4.02 -4.53
C GLY A 147 -7.84 -3.61 -3.06
N VAL A 148 -7.20 -4.46 -2.27
CA VAL A 148 -7.03 -4.28 -0.83
C VAL A 148 -5.56 -4.38 -0.44
N LEU A 149 -5.19 -3.70 0.64
CA LEU A 149 -3.86 -3.80 1.24
C LEU A 149 -3.99 -3.89 2.76
N VAL A 150 -3.25 -4.81 3.37
CA VAL A 150 -3.10 -4.86 4.83
C VAL A 150 -1.70 -4.42 5.23
N ASP A 151 -1.61 -3.38 6.06
CA ASP A 151 -0.36 -2.89 6.65
C ASP A 151 -0.45 -2.97 8.19
N VAL A 152 0.54 -2.50 8.91
CA VAL A 152 0.55 -2.28 10.35
C VAL A 152 0.67 -0.79 10.62
N LYS A 153 -0.16 -0.23 11.49
CA LYS A 153 -0.14 1.21 11.81
C LYS A 153 1.00 1.56 12.77
N ILE A 154 1.17 0.76 13.83
CA ILE A 154 2.19 0.98 14.87
C ILE A 154 3.52 0.37 14.41
N LYS A 155 4.46 1.24 14.03
CA LYS A 155 5.79 0.85 13.56
C LYS A 155 6.82 0.96 14.71
N ASN A 156 6.85 -0.03 15.61
CA ASN A 156 7.71 -0.04 16.80
C ASN A 156 9.01 -0.85 16.63
N GLY A 157 9.26 -1.41 15.44
CA GLY A 157 10.43 -2.24 15.14
C GLY A 157 10.41 -3.65 15.75
N LYS A 158 9.36 -4.00 16.51
CA LYS A 158 9.22 -5.32 17.16
C LYS A 158 8.17 -6.19 16.51
N ASN A 159 7.08 -5.59 16.05
CA ASN A 159 5.92 -6.28 15.49
C ASN A 159 5.85 -6.09 13.98
N ASN A 160 5.40 -7.12 13.29
CA ASN A 160 5.07 -7.10 11.86
C ASN A 160 3.62 -7.59 11.65
N LEU A 161 3.20 -7.74 10.39
CA LEU A 161 1.89 -8.22 9.99
C LEU A 161 1.45 -9.49 10.76
N PHE A 162 2.36 -10.46 10.86
CA PHE A 162 2.12 -11.77 11.45
C PHE A 162 2.03 -11.77 12.98
N SER A 163 2.40 -10.66 13.62
CA SER A 163 2.20 -10.45 15.06
C SER A 163 0.72 -10.18 15.40
N PHE A 164 -0.09 -9.78 14.42
CA PHE A 164 -1.47 -9.34 14.63
C PHE A 164 -2.51 -10.22 13.93
N LEU A 165 -2.16 -10.82 12.79
CA LEU A 165 -3.06 -11.69 12.03
C LEU A 165 -2.37 -13.03 11.73
N THR A 166 -3.12 -14.11 11.93
CA THR A 166 -2.64 -15.47 11.61
C THR A 166 -2.67 -15.73 10.11
N ASP A 167 -1.95 -16.75 9.66
CA ASP A 167 -1.91 -17.15 8.25
C ASP A 167 -3.28 -17.53 7.72
N GLU A 168 -4.09 -18.21 8.53
CA GLU A 168 -5.45 -18.60 8.14
C GLU A 168 -6.31 -17.37 7.83
N LYS A 169 -6.25 -16.33 8.68
CA LYS A 169 -7.01 -15.09 8.48
C LYS A 169 -6.51 -14.31 7.28
N LEU A 170 -5.20 -14.24 7.08
CA LEU A 170 -4.63 -13.57 5.91
C LEU A 170 -4.98 -14.31 4.61
N LYS A 171 -4.92 -15.65 4.62
CA LYS A 171 -5.32 -16.49 3.49
C LYS A 171 -6.81 -16.35 3.17
N GLU A 172 -7.67 -16.31 4.20
CA GLU A 172 -9.11 -16.04 4.04
C GLU A 172 -9.34 -14.67 3.38
N LEU A 173 -8.63 -13.63 3.84
CA LEU A 173 -8.72 -12.28 3.26
C LEU A 173 -8.30 -12.26 1.80
N VAL A 174 -7.15 -12.88 1.47
CA VAL A 174 -6.63 -12.96 0.08
C VAL A 174 -7.60 -13.71 -0.82
N ASN A 175 -8.07 -14.88 -0.42
CA ASN A 175 -9.04 -15.68 -1.18
C ASN A 175 -10.34 -14.90 -1.40
N LYS A 176 -10.82 -14.19 -0.39
CA LYS A 176 -12.04 -13.37 -0.48
C LYS A 176 -11.84 -12.18 -1.43
N ALA A 177 -10.66 -11.55 -1.42
CA ALA A 177 -10.33 -10.49 -2.38
C ALA A 177 -10.34 -11.05 -3.82
N HIS A 178 -9.70 -12.19 -4.05
CA HIS A 178 -9.68 -12.84 -5.36
C HIS A 178 -11.08 -13.27 -5.83
N ASN A 179 -11.94 -13.75 -4.95
CA ASN A 179 -13.34 -14.08 -5.29
C ASN A 179 -14.15 -12.86 -5.77
N TYR A 180 -13.73 -11.66 -5.40
CA TYR A 180 -14.28 -10.39 -5.87
C TYR A 180 -13.47 -9.78 -7.04
N ASN A 181 -12.51 -10.51 -7.63
CA ASN A 181 -11.56 -10.03 -8.65
C ASN A 181 -10.75 -8.80 -8.20
N LEU A 182 -10.42 -8.71 -6.91
CA LEU A 182 -9.62 -7.65 -6.34
C LEU A 182 -8.16 -8.09 -6.19
N LEU A 183 -7.24 -7.15 -6.38
CA LEU A 183 -5.83 -7.34 -6.01
C LEU A 183 -5.69 -7.43 -4.48
N ALA A 184 -4.84 -8.34 -4.02
CA ALA A 184 -4.52 -8.50 -2.60
C ALA A 184 -3.05 -8.19 -2.33
N ALA A 185 -2.79 -7.15 -1.53
CA ALA A 185 -1.45 -6.73 -1.14
C ALA A 185 -1.23 -6.93 0.36
N LEU A 186 -0.06 -7.45 0.74
CA LEU A 186 0.35 -7.59 2.13
C LEU A 186 1.62 -6.77 2.38
N ALA A 187 1.60 -6.01 3.47
CA ALA A 187 2.69 -5.17 3.96
C ALA A 187 2.71 -5.19 5.50
N GLY A 188 3.51 -4.35 6.14
CA GLY A 188 3.49 -4.26 7.59
C GLY A 188 4.76 -4.77 8.26
N SER A 189 5.85 -4.02 8.08
CA SER A 189 7.18 -4.36 8.64
C SER A 189 7.68 -5.75 8.22
N LEU A 190 7.37 -6.16 6.99
CA LEU A 190 7.82 -7.43 6.41
C LEU A 190 9.31 -7.36 6.07
N ASP A 191 9.98 -8.50 6.21
CA ASP A 191 11.38 -8.70 5.86
C ASP A 191 11.52 -9.69 4.70
N LYS A 192 12.74 -9.84 4.16
CA LYS A 192 13.04 -10.79 3.08
C LYS A 192 12.64 -12.23 3.42
N GLN A 193 12.81 -12.63 4.69
CA GLN A 193 12.43 -13.96 5.18
C GLN A 193 10.93 -14.23 5.13
N ASP A 194 10.10 -13.18 5.07
CA ASP A 194 8.62 -13.30 5.01
C ASP A 194 8.12 -13.55 3.57
N ILE A 195 8.97 -13.40 2.53
CA ILE A 195 8.59 -13.52 1.12
C ILE A 195 7.92 -14.86 0.79
N PRO A 196 8.51 -16.04 1.15
CA PRO A 196 7.87 -17.32 0.87
C PRO A 196 6.51 -17.47 1.58
N ARG A 197 6.40 -16.94 2.80
CA ARG A 197 5.16 -16.97 3.58
C ARG A 197 4.06 -16.14 2.91
N VAL A 198 4.38 -14.91 2.50
CA VAL A 198 3.44 -14.01 1.78
C VAL A 198 3.00 -14.63 0.44
N TYR A 199 3.93 -15.24 -0.29
CA TYR A 199 3.64 -15.93 -1.54
C TYR A 199 2.68 -17.12 -1.33
N ASN A 200 2.92 -17.96 -0.32
CA ASN A 200 2.08 -19.12 0.00
C ASN A 200 0.67 -18.72 0.50
N LEU A 201 0.50 -17.49 0.98
CA LEU A 201 -0.81 -16.92 1.28
C LEU A 201 -1.59 -16.51 0.03
N GLY A 202 -0.93 -16.47 -1.13
CA GLY A 202 -1.52 -16.12 -2.42
C GLY A 202 -1.56 -14.63 -2.71
N ALA A 203 -0.82 -13.79 -1.96
CA ALA A 203 -0.82 -12.36 -2.20
C ALA A 203 -0.24 -11.97 -3.58
N ASP A 204 -0.87 -11.02 -4.26
CA ASP A 204 -0.40 -10.50 -5.55
C ASP A 204 0.80 -9.58 -5.40
N ILE A 205 0.86 -8.85 -4.27
CA ILE A 205 1.85 -7.80 -4.01
C ILE A 205 2.37 -7.92 -2.57
N ILE A 206 3.70 -7.89 -2.42
CA ILE A 206 4.37 -7.65 -1.14
C ILE A 206 4.88 -6.22 -1.08
N GLY A 207 4.56 -5.48 0.01
CA GLY A 207 4.96 -4.09 0.21
C GLY A 207 6.01 -3.92 1.30
N VAL A 208 7.11 -3.23 0.98
CA VAL A 208 8.22 -3.00 1.91
C VAL A 208 8.71 -1.55 1.94
N ARG A 209 9.26 -1.14 3.07
CA ARG A 209 10.05 0.09 3.21
C ARG A 209 11.23 -0.11 4.17
N GLY A 210 10.99 -0.28 5.47
CA GLY A 210 12.06 -0.35 6.47
C GLY A 210 13.11 -1.40 6.14
N ALA A 211 12.70 -2.56 5.70
CA ALA A 211 13.59 -3.68 5.37
C ALA A 211 14.64 -3.35 4.28
N VAL A 212 14.30 -2.43 3.37
CA VAL A 212 15.19 -1.98 2.29
C VAL A 212 15.93 -0.66 2.62
N CYS A 213 15.81 -0.16 3.86
CA CYS A 213 16.50 1.04 4.32
C CYS A 213 17.70 0.70 5.21
N THR A 214 18.67 1.63 5.30
CA THR A 214 19.79 1.55 6.25
C THR A 214 19.25 1.35 7.67
N LYS A 215 19.86 0.44 8.44
CA LYS A 215 19.47 0.09 9.81
C LYS A 215 18.01 -0.33 9.99
N LYS A 216 17.32 -0.69 8.91
CA LYS A 216 15.87 -0.97 8.88
C LYS A 216 15.01 0.22 9.39
N ASP A 217 15.56 1.43 9.33
CA ASP A 217 14.87 2.64 9.78
C ASP A 217 14.04 3.25 8.62
N ARG A 218 12.71 3.16 8.76
CA ARG A 218 11.79 3.67 7.75
C ARG A 218 11.70 5.20 7.68
N LEU A 219 12.15 5.91 8.73
CA LEU A 219 12.04 7.37 8.87
C LEU A 219 13.34 8.08 8.48
N ALA A 220 14.45 7.69 9.11
CA ALA A 220 15.76 8.32 8.92
C ALA A 220 16.69 7.51 7.99
N GLY A 221 16.40 6.22 7.79
CA GLY A 221 17.19 5.36 6.92
C GLY A 221 17.05 5.74 5.45
N LYS A 222 18.15 5.67 4.71
CA LYS A 222 18.19 5.81 3.25
C LYS A 222 17.90 4.46 2.62
N LEU A 223 17.14 4.44 1.53
CA LEU A 223 16.90 3.24 0.75
C LEU A 223 18.22 2.76 0.14
N GLU A 224 18.46 1.45 0.20
CA GLU A 224 19.66 0.77 -0.31
C GLU A 224 19.24 -0.12 -1.50
N ARG A 225 19.79 0.17 -2.67
CA ARG A 225 19.53 -0.56 -3.92
C ARG A 225 19.78 -2.07 -3.75
N GLU A 226 20.88 -2.43 -3.13
CA GLU A 226 21.32 -3.82 -2.93
C GLU A 226 20.27 -4.62 -2.16
N LYS A 227 19.65 -4.02 -1.15
CA LYS A 227 18.56 -4.65 -0.39
C LYS A 227 17.30 -4.83 -1.24
N VAL A 228 16.98 -3.87 -2.12
CA VAL A 228 15.86 -4.04 -3.07
C VAL A 228 16.15 -5.19 -4.03
N THR A 229 17.40 -5.29 -4.52
CA THR A 229 17.83 -6.41 -5.39
C THR A 229 17.67 -7.75 -4.69
N GLU A 230 18.07 -7.87 -3.42
CA GLU A 230 17.90 -9.10 -2.64
C GLU A 230 16.43 -9.53 -2.53
N PHE A 231 15.49 -8.56 -2.38
CA PHE A 231 14.07 -8.85 -2.37
C PHE A 231 13.56 -9.30 -3.75
N ALA A 232 13.97 -8.62 -4.82
CA ALA A 232 13.58 -8.95 -6.18
C ALA A 232 14.07 -10.34 -6.60
N GLU A 233 15.32 -10.68 -6.27
CA GLU A 233 15.90 -12.01 -6.50
C GLU A 233 15.18 -13.10 -5.72
N GLU A 234 14.82 -12.86 -4.46
CA GLU A 234 14.06 -13.83 -3.66
C GLU A 234 12.68 -14.10 -4.26
N ILE A 235 11.99 -13.05 -4.72
CA ILE A 235 10.69 -13.18 -5.40
C ILE A 235 10.84 -13.94 -6.73
N SER A 236 11.94 -13.77 -7.46
CA SER A 236 12.16 -14.44 -8.74
C SER A 236 12.38 -15.96 -8.65
N LYS A 237 12.64 -16.46 -7.45
CA LYS A 237 12.81 -17.90 -7.17
C LYS A 237 11.49 -18.64 -6.92
N LEU A 238 10.39 -17.91 -6.79
CA LEU A 238 9.05 -18.44 -6.50
C LEU A 238 8.25 -18.68 -7.77
#